data_4fc583fd658763f854af0418ac68c89a
#
_entry.id   4fc583fd658763f854af0418ac68c89a
#
_cell.length_a   1.000
_cell.length_b   1.000
_cell.length_c   1.000
_cell.angle_alpha   90.00
_cell.angle_beta   90.00
_cell.angle_gamma   90.00
#
_symmetry.space_group_name_H-M   'P 1'
#
loop_
_entity.id
_entity.type
_entity.pdbx_description
1 polymer ?
#
loop_
_entity_poly.entity_id
_entity_poly.type
_entity_poly.pdbx_seq_one_letter_code
_entity_poly.pdbx_strand_id
1 'polypeptide(L)'
;MKILHTADIHLREYEDERWKALKRLIEIGKKEKVEIFVISGDLFNEDIDAENLRGKIREIFSNNGFKIVLIPGNHDSDSYRSGMYFGEDTIILTDVKDCFEYKDVRICGLPFEPIEGEEILGRLHFLANKFTLDKKNILLYHGELDDAFFSRKDFGDEGEERYMPVKLSYFKDLHIDYILGGHFHSKFDVRRIKNGGYFVYPGSPISITKRETGQRKVNIFEVGRPPGEYPLDMPYFEEVSLKFDPFEDKNPLKTVEKCVESFKPQARIILTIKGYINGKEIKISESELIKQIKKITLHRCAESPKFEFKDIQAVLEDDLFKKFLNKLEQTGHSEEKKRQICDTAIKAMIEAKL
;
A
#
# COMPACT_ATOMS: atom_id res chain seq x y z
N MET A 1 -15.01 -20.40 10.49
CA MET A 1 -15.28 -19.80 9.17
C MET A 1 -14.13 -18.90 8.78
N LYS A 2 -13.59 -19.06 7.56
CA LYS A 2 -12.45 -18.24 7.07
C LYS A 2 -12.95 -17.19 6.07
N ILE A 3 -12.49 -15.97 6.22
CA ILE A 3 -12.82 -14.81 5.38
C ILE A 3 -11.56 -14.29 4.70
N LEU A 4 -11.67 -13.95 3.40
CA LEU A 4 -10.72 -13.12 2.69
C LEU A 4 -11.32 -11.73 2.53
N HIS A 5 -10.58 -10.68 2.87
CA HIS A 5 -11.01 -9.29 2.76
C HIS A 5 -9.99 -8.48 1.98
N THR A 6 -10.47 -7.75 1.00
CA THR A 6 -9.76 -6.75 0.19
C THR A 6 -10.63 -5.51 -0.03
N ALA A 7 -10.05 -4.48 -0.62
CA ALA A 7 -10.72 -3.25 -1.08
C ALA A 7 -9.91 -2.62 -2.22
N ASP A 8 -10.42 -1.56 -2.82
CA ASP A 8 -9.66 -0.64 -3.68
C ASP A 8 -8.96 -1.35 -4.85
N ILE A 9 -9.72 -2.14 -5.63
CA ILE A 9 -9.22 -2.86 -6.80
C ILE A 9 -9.15 -1.92 -8.01
N HIS A 10 -10.11 -0.98 -8.14
CA HIS A 10 -10.20 0.03 -9.19
C HIS A 10 -10.09 -0.53 -10.60
N LEU A 11 -10.89 -1.53 -10.93
CA LEU A 11 -10.93 -2.12 -12.26
C LEU A 11 -11.17 -1.05 -13.32
N ARG A 12 -10.37 -1.08 -14.38
CA ARG A 12 -10.51 -0.23 -15.55
C ARG A 12 -10.75 -1.07 -16.78
N GLU A 13 -9.72 -1.31 -17.55
CA GLU A 13 -9.79 -2.10 -18.76
C GLU A 13 -9.76 -3.59 -18.46
N TYR A 14 -10.43 -4.39 -19.29
CA TYR A 14 -10.35 -5.85 -19.17
C TYR A 14 -8.95 -6.35 -19.55
N GLU A 15 -8.42 -7.32 -18.75
CA GLU A 15 -7.10 -7.95 -18.89
C GLU A 15 -5.90 -7.06 -18.45
N ASP A 16 -6.11 -5.91 -17.82
CA ASP A 16 -5.03 -5.16 -17.18
C ASP A 16 -4.49 -5.85 -15.90
N GLU A 17 -3.52 -5.23 -15.23
CA GLU A 17 -2.93 -5.78 -14.00
C GLU A 17 -3.92 -5.90 -12.84
N ARG A 18 -4.96 -5.07 -12.79
CA ARG A 18 -6.01 -5.08 -11.77
C ARG A 18 -6.92 -6.30 -11.91
N TRP A 19 -7.26 -6.68 -13.14
CA TRP A 19 -7.97 -7.91 -13.43
C TRP A 19 -7.15 -9.15 -13.06
N LYS A 20 -5.85 -9.13 -13.29
CA LYS A 20 -4.96 -10.21 -12.85
C LYS A 20 -4.95 -10.32 -11.33
N ALA A 21 -4.94 -9.18 -10.62
CA ALA A 21 -5.04 -9.16 -9.17
C ALA A 21 -6.38 -9.76 -8.69
N LEU A 22 -7.51 -9.35 -9.28
CA LEU A 22 -8.82 -9.91 -8.94
C LEU A 22 -8.86 -11.44 -9.16
N LYS A 23 -8.43 -11.91 -10.34
CA LYS A 23 -8.33 -13.36 -10.62
C LYS A 23 -7.45 -14.07 -9.60
N ARG A 24 -6.32 -13.47 -9.23
CA ARG A 24 -5.41 -14.02 -8.22
C ARG A 24 -6.04 -14.11 -6.83
N LEU A 25 -6.86 -13.14 -6.45
CA LEU A 25 -7.60 -13.17 -5.19
C LEU A 25 -8.62 -14.32 -5.16
N ILE A 26 -9.32 -14.56 -6.26
CA ILE A 26 -10.21 -15.74 -6.41
C ILE A 26 -9.45 -17.05 -6.23
N GLU A 27 -8.28 -17.19 -6.86
CA GLU A 27 -7.43 -18.38 -6.71
C GLU A 27 -6.97 -18.57 -5.26
N ILE A 28 -6.57 -17.48 -4.60
CA ILE A 28 -6.19 -17.48 -3.18
C ILE A 28 -7.39 -17.92 -2.32
N GLY A 29 -8.57 -17.37 -2.58
CA GLY A 29 -9.79 -17.75 -1.89
C GLY A 29 -10.08 -19.27 -1.98
N LYS A 30 -9.93 -19.85 -3.17
CA LYS A 30 -10.06 -21.30 -3.39
C LYS A 30 -8.99 -22.10 -2.66
N LYS A 31 -7.73 -21.69 -2.79
CA LYS A 31 -6.57 -22.33 -2.15
C LYS A 31 -6.68 -22.34 -0.63
N GLU A 32 -7.04 -21.21 -0.05
CA GLU A 32 -7.19 -21.03 1.39
C GLU A 32 -8.52 -21.56 1.93
N LYS A 33 -9.42 -22.01 1.05
CA LYS A 33 -10.75 -22.55 1.38
C LYS A 33 -11.57 -21.54 2.19
N VAL A 34 -11.59 -20.29 1.72
CA VAL A 34 -12.42 -19.27 2.36
C VAL A 34 -13.89 -19.56 2.10
N GLU A 35 -14.75 -19.15 3.01
CA GLU A 35 -16.19 -19.29 2.87
C GLU A 35 -16.86 -18.01 2.42
N ILE A 36 -16.19 -16.87 2.69
CA ILE A 36 -16.64 -15.54 2.25
C ILE A 36 -15.44 -14.75 1.72
N PHE A 37 -15.62 -14.11 0.57
CA PHE A 37 -14.71 -13.10 0.04
C PHE A 37 -15.38 -11.73 0.13
N VAL A 38 -14.75 -10.78 0.81
CA VAL A 38 -15.26 -9.43 1.05
C VAL A 38 -14.48 -8.42 0.23
N ILE A 39 -15.20 -7.49 -0.42
CA ILE A 39 -14.63 -6.31 -1.11
C ILE A 39 -15.26 -5.07 -0.49
N SER A 40 -14.47 -4.30 0.26
CA SER A 40 -14.93 -3.14 1.01
C SER A 40 -14.82 -1.84 0.20
N GLY A 41 -15.48 -1.80 -0.98
CA GLY A 41 -15.57 -0.64 -1.86
C GLY A 41 -14.52 -0.60 -2.97
N ASP A 42 -14.75 0.26 -3.92
CA ASP A 42 -13.89 0.57 -5.08
C ASP A 42 -13.45 -0.66 -5.87
N LEU A 43 -14.44 -1.49 -6.25
CA LEU A 43 -14.21 -2.55 -7.21
C LEU A 43 -13.90 -1.96 -8.60
N PHE A 44 -14.63 -0.90 -9.00
CA PHE A 44 -14.45 -0.20 -10.27
C PHE A 44 -13.81 1.17 -10.06
N ASN A 45 -13.13 1.67 -11.08
CA ASN A 45 -12.67 3.05 -11.14
C ASN A 45 -13.81 3.97 -11.61
N GLU A 46 -13.80 5.25 -11.26
CA GLU A 46 -14.87 6.22 -11.55
C GLU A 46 -15.15 6.44 -13.04
N ASP A 47 -14.14 6.25 -13.89
CA ASP A 47 -14.20 6.49 -15.34
C ASP A 47 -14.71 5.26 -16.13
N ILE A 48 -15.15 4.21 -15.44
CA ILE A 48 -15.56 2.94 -16.07
C ILE A 48 -17.07 2.73 -16.03
N ASP A 49 -17.62 2.36 -17.16
CA ASP A 49 -18.99 1.83 -17.23
C ASP A 49 -19.00 0.36 -16.75
N ALA A 50 -19.39 0.17 -15.49
CA ALA A 50 -19.46 -1.14 -14.86
C ALA A 50 -20.43 -2.11 -15.58
N GLU A 51 -21.43 -1.59 -16.31
CA GLU A 51 -22.34 -2.40 -17.10
C GLU A 51 -21.59 -3.16 -18.21
N ASN A 52 -20.62 -2.52 -18.86
CA ASN A 52 -19.80 -3.15 -19.89
C ASN A 52 -18.90 -4.27 -19.33
N LEU A 53 -18.54 -4.20 -18.06
CA LEU A 53 -17.72 -5.19 -17.39
C LEU A 53 -18.52 -6.28 -16.67
N ARG A 54 -19.84 -6.08 -16.49
CA ARG A 54 -20.72 -6.96 -15.72
C ARG A 54 -20.63 -8.43 -16.13
N GLY A 55 -20.63 -8.71 -17.44
CA GLY A 55 -20.52 -10.08 -17.94
C GLY A 55 -19.22 -10.77 -17.53
N LYS A 56 -18.10 -10.03 -17.57
CA LYS A 56 -16.79 -10.52 -17.20
C LYS A 56 -16.65 -10.72 -15.67
N ILE A 57 -17.18 -9.78 -14.91
CA ILE A 57 -17.21 -9.92 -13.44
C ILE A 57 -18.03 -11.13 -13.04
N ARG A 58 -19.21 -11.32 -13.62
CA ARG A 58 -20.05 -12.48 -13.35
C ARG A 58 -19.34 -13.80 -13.65
N GLU A 59 -18.59 -13.87 -14.74
CA GLU A 59 -17.78 -15.05 -15.08
C GLU A 59 -16.74 -15.35 -13.99
N ILE A 60 -16.03 -14.33 -13.49
CA ILE A 60 -15.01 -14.48 -12.45
C ILE A 60 -15.63 -14.80 -11.09
N PHE A 61 -16.78 -14.22 -10.76
CA PHE A 61 -17.42 -14.35 -9.45
C PHE A 61 -18.26 -15.64 -9.31
N SER A 62 -18.60 -16.30 -10.41
CA SER A 62 -19.45 -17.48 -10.37
C SER A 62 -18.67 -18.78 -10.08
N ASN A 63 -19.33 -19.75 -9.42
CA ASN A 63 -18.83 -21.10 -9.20
C ASN A 63 -17.47 -21.18 -8.48
N ASN A 64 -17.24 -20.30 -7.51
CA ASN A 64 -15.99 -20.29 -6.75
C ASN A 64 -16.03 -21.14 -5.48
N GLY A 65 -17.22 -21.55 -5.03
CA GLY A 65 -17.41 -22.33 -3.81
C GLY A 65 -17.41 -21.48 -2.52
N PHE A 66 -17.47 -20.17 -2.64
CA PHE A 66 -17.62 -19.21 -1.54
C PHE A 66 -18.54 -18.05 -1.94
N LYS A 67 -19.11 -17.37 -0.96
CA LYS A 67 -19.89 -16.15 -1.20
C LYS A 67 -18.98 -14.93 -1.36
N ILE A 68 -19.38 -13.99 -2.21
CA ILE A 68 -18.71 -12.72 -2.41
C ILE A 68 -19.63 -11.62 -1.89
N VAL A 69 -19.18 -10.85 -0.93
CA VAL A 69 -19.94 -9.75 -0.33
C VAL A 69 -19.20 -8.45 -0.57
N LEU A 70 -19.87 -7.47 -1.13
CA LEU A 70 -19.23 -6.19 -1.44
C LEU A 70 -20.15 -4.99 -1.12
N ILE A 71 -19.52 -3.84 -0.91
CA ILE A 71 -20.18 -2.54 -0.80
C ILE A 71 -19.65 -1.60 -1.87
N PRO A 72 -20.40 -0.57 -2.28
CA PRO A 72 -19.88 0.56 -3.04
C PRO A 72 -18.84 1.38 -2.27
N GLY A 73 -17.83 1.90 -2.99
CA GLY A 73 -16.90 2.92 -2.51
C GLY A 73 -17.18 4.28 -3.13
N ASN A 74 -16.25 5.23 -3.00
CA ASN A 74 -16.44 6.59 -3.54
C ASN A 74 -16.28 6.66 -5.07
N HIS A 75 -15.47 5.79 -5.66
CA HIS A 75 -15.28 5.75 -7.12
C HIS A 75 -16.36 4.97 -7.86
N ASP A 76 -17.09 4.10 -7.22
CA ASP A 76 -18.03 3.20 -7.88
C ASP A 76 -19.45 3.21 -7.29
N SER A 77 -19.80 4.21 -6.48
CA SER A 77 -21.13 4.33 -5.88
C SER A 77 -22.25 4.27 -6.91
N ASP A 78 -22.08 4.93 -8.05
CA ASP A 78 -23.06 4.97 -9.16
C ASP A 78 -23.07 3.71 -10.03
N SER A 79 -22.10 2.82 -9.86
CA SER A 79 -21.96 1.59 -10.64
C SER A 79 -22.94 0.48 -10.25
N TYR A 80 -23.57 0.60 -9.08
CA TYR A 80 -24.44 -0.44 -8.52
C TYR A 80 -25.92 -0.07 -8.60
N ARG A 81 -26.39 0.18 -9.83
CA ARG A 81 -27.80 0.52 -10.09
C ARG A 81 -28.72 -0.68 -9.86
N SER A 82 -30.01 -0.40 -9.64
CA SER A 82 -31.03 -1.45 -9.53
C SER A 82 -30.99 -2.40 -10.71
N GLY A 83 -30.93 -3.70 -10.43
CA GLY A 83 -30.83 -4.76 -11.44
C GLY A 83 -29.41 -5.17 -11.81
N MET A 84 -28.37 -4.55 -11.24
CA MET A 84 -27.00 -4.98 -11.43
C MET A 84 -26.79 -6.37 -10.77
N TYR A 85 -26.35 -7.35 -11.56
CA TYR A 85 -26.19 -8.74 -11.12
C TYR A 85 -24.84 -9.31 -11.54
N PHE A 86 -24.05 -9.72 -10.55
CA PHE A 86 -22.71 -10.26 -10.74
C PHE A 86 -22.61 -11.78 -10.45
N GLY A 87 -23.72 -12.48 -10.33
CA GLY A 87 -23.75 -13.93 -10.09
C GLY A 87 -24.52 -14.31 -8.81
N GLU A 88 -24.95 -15.57 -8.71
CA GLU A 88 -25.75 -16.09 -7.59
C GLU A 88 -24.99 -16.12 -6.25
N ASP A 89 -23.68 -16.15 -6.31
CA ASP A 89 -22.83 -16.15 -5.11
C ASP A 89 -22.42 -14.74 -4.67
N THR A 90 -22.88 -13.68 -5.38
CA THR A 90 -22.50 -12.29 -5.12
C THR A 90 -23.62 -11.51 -4.44
N ILE A 91 -23.32 -10.93 -3.33
CA ILE A 91 -24.20 -10.08 -2.52
C ILE A 91 -23.63 -8.68 -2.52
N ILE A 92 -24.43 -7.70 -2.95
CA ILE A 92 -24.07 -6.28 -2.96
C ILE A 92 -24.89 -5.58 -1.88
N LEU A 93 -24.23 -4.97 -0.90
CA LEU A 93 -24.87 -4.22 0.18
C LEU A 93 -24.80 -2.73 -0.18
N THR A 94 -25.84 -2.22 -0.85
CA THR A 94 -25.88 -0.85 -1.38
C THR A 94 -26.53 0.16 -0.44
N ASP A 95 -27.15 -0.30 0.64
CA ASP A 95 -27.85 0.54 1.60
C ASP A 95 -27.52 0.09 3.02
N VAL A 96 -27.48 1.03 3.95
CA VAL A 96 -27.22 0.77 5.39
C VAL A 96 -28.20 -0.23 6.02
N LYS A 97 -29.37 -0.42 5.41
CA LYS A 97 -30.35 -1.44 5.85
C LYS A 97 -30.00 -2.86 5.40
N ASP A 98 -29.08 -3.01 4.44
CA ASP A 98 -28.73 -4.29 3.85
C ASP A 98 -27.75 -5.03 4.73
N CYS A 99 -28.11 -6.25 5.12
CA CYS A 99 -27.26 -7.17 5.83
C CYS A 99 -27.35 -8.56 5.19
N PHE A 100 -26.25 -9.25 5.18
CA PHE A 100 -26.12 -10.65 4.75
C PHE A 100 -25.83 -11.54 5.94
N GLU A 101 -26.55 -12.64 6.05
CA GLU A 101 -26.35 -13.65 7.10
C GLU A 101 -25.83 -14.95 6.49
N TYR A 102 -24.79 -15.47 7.10
CA TYR A 102 -24.23 -16.76 6.73
C TYR A 102 -23.72 -17.48 7.98
N LYS A 103 -24.33 -18.62 8.30
CA LYS A 103 -24.06 -19.37 9.54
C LYS A 103 -24.23 -18.48 10.79
N ASP A 104 -23.18 -18.38 11.60
CA ASP A 104 -23.10 -17.60 12.83
C ASP A 104 -22.59 -16.17 12.62
N VAL A 105 -22.44 -15.73 11.37
CA VAL A 105 -21.94 -14.39 11.02
C VAL A 105 -23.05 -13.55 10.41
N ARG A 106 -23.07 -12.28 10.77
CA ARG A 106 -23.87 -11.22 10.15
C ARG A 106 -22.93 -10.17 9.60
N ILE A 107 -23.07 -9.83 8.32
CA ILE A 107 -22.29 -8.80 7.62
C ILE A 107 -23.26 -7.70 7.20
N CYS A 108 -23.07 -6.49 7.69
CA CYS A 108 -23.84 -5.32 7.28
C CYS A 108 -22.93 -4.33 6.55
N GLY A 109 -23.49 -3.59 5.60
CA GLY A 109 -22.78 -2.58 4.80
C GLY A 109 -23.00 -1.17 5.34
N LEU A 110 -21.94 -0.39 5.34
CA LEU A 110 -21.96 1.06 5.42
C LEU A 110 -21.22 1.55 4.17
N PRO A 111 -21.90 1.53 2.98
CA PRO A 111 -21.30 1.99 1.73
C PRO A 111 -20.96 3.48 1.82
N PHE A 112 -20.07 3.92 0.92
CA PHE A 112 -19.71 5.32 0.86
C PHE A 112 -20.94 6.20 0.57
N GLU A 113 -21.07 7.26 1.36
CA GLU A 113 -21.98 8.38 1.16
C GLU A 113 -21.19 9.68 1.41
N PRO A 114 -21.45 10.79 0.73
CA PRO A 114 -20.75 12.08 0.97
C PRO A 114 -21.30 12.77 2.21
N ILE A 115 -21.15 12.11 3.38
CA ILE A 115 -21.64 12.54 4.70
C ILE A 115 -20.53 12.58 5.73
N GLU A 116 -20.71 13.37 6.79
CA GLU A 116 -19.75 13.46 7.90
C GLU A 116 -20.46 13.70 9.25
N GLY A 117 -19.69 13.62 10.33
CA GLY A 117 -20.13 13.99 11.68
C GLY A 117 -21.37 13.25 12.16
N GLU A 118 -22.45 14.01 12.45
CA GLU A 118 -23.69 13.46 13.02
C GLU A 118 -24.48 12.56 12.05
N GLU A 119 -24.35 12.78 10.75
CA GLU A 119 -25.02 11.94 9.77
C GLU A 119 -24.45 10.52 9.78
N ILE A 120 -23.12 10.38 9.87
CA ILE A 120 -22.45 9.07 10.03
C ILE A 120 -22.91 8.41 11.35
N LEU A 121 -22.96 9.17 12.44
CA LEU A 121 -23.44 8.66 13.73
C LEU A 121 -24.90 8.17 13.63
N GLY A 122 -25.75 8.86 12.88
CA GLY A 122 -27.11 8.42 12.57
C GLY A 122 -27.15 7.07 11.86
N ARG A 123 -26.30 6.86 10.83
CA ARG A 123 -26.17 5.57 10.14
C ARG A 123 -25.69 4.45 11.07
N LEU A 124 -24.68 4.73 11.90
CA LEU A 124 -24.14 3.78 12.87
C LEU A 124 -25.18 3.41 13.94
N HIS A 125 -25.99 4.37 14.40
CA HIS A 125 -27.10 4.13 15.33
C HIS A 125 -28.17 3.21 14.73
N PHE A 126 -28.49 3.41 13.46
CA PHE A 126 -29.40 2.52 12.75
C PHE A 126 -28.83 1.10 12.68
N LEU A 127 -27.54 0.95 12.34
CA LEU A 127 -26.85 -0.33 12.28
C LEU A 127 -26.75 -1.03 13.63
N ALA A 128 -26.62 -0.28 14.72
CA ALA A 128 -26.57 -0.84 16.07
C ALA A 128 -27.76 -1.77 16.37
N ASN A 129 -28.95 -1.43 15.84
CA ASN A 129 -30.17 -2.25 16.02
C ASN A 129 -30.17 -3.52 15.14
N LYS A 130 -29.24 -3.64 14.20
CA LYS A 130 -29.09 -4.82 13.33
C LYS A 130 -28.14 -5.85 13.93
N PHE A 131 -27.20 -5.44 14.77
CA PHE A 131 -26.23 -6.32 15.40
C PHE A 131 -26.83 -7.05 16.61
N THR A 132 -26.54 -8.32 16.71
CA THR A 132 -27.08 -9.19 17.77
C THR A 132 -25.96 -9.91 18.51
N LEU A 133 -26.18 -10.25 19.76
CA LEU A 133 -25.18 -10.89 20.62
C LEU A 133 -24.94 -12.38 20.29
N ASP A 134 -25.88 -13.01 19.61
CA ASP A 134 -25.83 -14.41 19.22
C ASP A 134 -25.03 -14.67 17.95
N LYS A 135 -24.62 -13.61 17.25
CA LYS A 135 -23.83 -13.69 16.00
C LYS A 135 -22.52 -12.94 16.09
N LYS A 136 -21.57 -13.32 15.25
CA LYS A 136 -20.39 -12.53 15.00
C LYS A 136 -20.72 -11.42 13.98
N ASN A 137 -20.62 -10.18 14.41
CA ASN A 137 -21.05 -9.03 13.66
C ASN A 137 -19.84 -8.39 12.93
N ILE A 138 -19.98 -8.25 11.63
CA ILE A 138 -19.00 -7.64 10.74
C ILE A 138 -19.63 -6.43 10.06
N LEU A 139 -18.96 -5.30 10.11
CA LEU A 139 -19.31 -4.10 9.38
C LEU A 139 -18.35 -3.91 8.22
N LEU A 140 -18.87 -3.84 6.99
CA LEU A 140 -18.11 -3.37 5.84
C LEU A 140 -18.22 -1.84 5.79
N TYR A 141 -17.12 -1.17 5.60
CA TYR A 141 -17.04 0.29 5.62
C TYR A 141 -16.10 0.80 4.54
N HIS A 142 -16.45 1.90 3.88
CA HIS A 142 -15.54 2.56 2.93
C HIS A 142 -15.42 4.05 3.28
N GLY A 143 -14.21 4.46 3.67
CA GLY A 143 -13.93 5.84 4.09
C GLY A 143 -12.72 5.97 5.03
N GLU A 144 -12.52 7.17 5.58
CA GLU A 144 -11.35 7.55 6.36
C GLU A 144 -11.47 7.24 7.85
N LEU A 145 -10.38 6.81 8.47
CA LEU A 145 -10.25 6.69 9.93
C LEU A 145 -9.47 7.89 10.49
N ASP A 146 -10.16 8.79 11.17
CA ASP A 146 -9.60 10.05 11.72
C ASP A 146 -8.57 9.85 12.83
N ASP A 147 -8.70 8.78 13.63
CA ASP A 147 -7.80 8.50 14.77
C ASP A 147 -6.44 7.95 14.34
N ALA A 148 -6.22 7.74 13.04
CA ALA A 148 -4.97 7.24 12.51
C ALA A 148 -4.12 8.39 11.97
N PHE A 149 -2.83 8.38 12.28
CA PHE A 149 -1.86 9.32 11.68
C PHE A 149 -1.52 8.86 10.25
N PHE A 150 -2.53 8.87 9.37
CA PHE A 150 -2.35 8.67 7.95
C PHE A 150 -2.06 10.00 7.26
N SER A 151 -1.16 9.98 6.29
CA SER A 151 -0.98 11.14 5.40
C SER A 151 -1.96 11.04 4.23
N ARG A 152 -2.29 12.18 3.61
CA ARG A 152 -3.14 12.17 2.40
C ARG A 152 -2.61 11.25 1.28
N LYS A 153 -1.30 11.07 1.22
CA LYS A 153 -0.65 10.15 0.26
C LYS A 153 -1.02 8.68 0.46
N ASP A 154 -1.47 8.31 1.65
CA ASP A 154 -1.83 6.93 1.99
C ASP A 154 -3.18 6.51 1.40
N PHE A 155 -3.99 7.48 0.93
CA PHE A 155 -5.27 7.27 0.27
C PHE A 155 -5.19 7.35 -1.28
N GLY A 156 -4.00 7.20 -1.86
CA GLY A 156 -3.81 7.30 -3.30
C GLY A 156 -3.78 8.75 -3.82
N ASP A 157 -4.45 9.04 -4.93
CA ASP A 157 -4.53 10.36 -5.56
C ASP A 157 -5.86 11.10 -5.24
N GLU A 158 -6.51 10.77 -4.13
CA GLU A 158 -7.84 11.25 -3.71
C GLU A 158 -7.95 12.77 -3.44
N GLY A 159 -6.89 13.53 -3.55
CA GLY A 159 -6.92 14.99 -3.33
C GLY A 159 -7.01 15.39 -1.85
N GLU A 160 -7.67 16.52 -1.57
CA GLU A 160 -7.80 17.09 -0.21
C GLU A 160 -9.17 16.88 0.42
N GLU A 161 -10.12 16.29 -0.28
CA GLU A 161 -11.45 16.01 0.22
C GLU A 161 -11.46 14.95 1.32
N ARG A 162 -12.50 15.00 2.15
CA ARG A 162 -12.72 14.06 3.24
C ARG A 162 -13.79 13.04 2.80
N TYR A 163 -13.48 11.76 3.01
CA TYR A 163 -14.34 10.68 2.56
C TYR A 163 -14.92 9.94 3.77
N MET A 164 -16.12 10.38 4.20
CA MET A 164 -16.93 9.74 5.24
C MET A 164 -16.11 9.43 6.51
N PRO A 165 -15.49 10.45 7.16
CA PRO A 165 -14.52 10.26 8.25
C PRO A 165 -15.15 9.71 9.53
N VAL A 166 -14.58 8.62 10.07
CA VAL A 166 -15.01 8.01 11.34
C VAL A 166 -13.90 8.02 12.38
N LYS A 167 -14.28 7.89 13.64
CA LYS A 167 -13.36 7.68 14.77
C LYS A 167 -13.58 6.29 15.37
N LEU A 168 -12.53 5.64 15.85
CA LEU A 168 -12.68 4.35 16.57
C LEU A 168 -13.67 4.44 17.74
N SER A 169 -13.75 5.63 18.36
CA SER A 169 -14.71 5.88 19.45
C SER A 169 -16.17 5.76 19.04
N TYR A 170 -16.52 5.94 17.76
CA TYR A 170 -17.89 5.80 17.26
C TYR A 170 -18.42 4.37 17.36
N PHE A 171 -17.52 3.39 17.34
CA PHE A 171 -17.84 1.96 17.34
C PHE A 171 -17.81 1.32 18.74
N LYS A 172 -17.43 2.06 19.79
CA LYS A 172 -17.16 1.51 21.14
C LYS A 172 -18.36 0.80 21.79
N ASP A 173 -19.56 1.30 21.54
CA ASP A 173 -20.80 0.81 22.13
C ASP A 173 -21.61 -0.09 21.18
N LEU A 174 -21.06 -0.38 19.99
CA LEU A 174 -21.66 -1.27 19.02
C LEU A 174 -21.17 -2.70 19.22
N HIS A 175 -22.07 -3.66 19.05
CA HIS A 175 -21.71 -5.10 19.10
C HIS A 175 -21.07 -5.56 17.79
N ILE A 176 -19.89 -4.99 17.46
CA ILE A 176 -19.14 -5.28 16.23
C ILE A 176 -17.85 -6.00 16.61
N ASP A 177 -17.62 -7.18 15.98
CA ASP A 177 -16.37 -7.93 16.15
C ASP A 177 -15.31 -7.47 15.16
N TYR A 178 -15.71 -7.11 13.93
CA TYR A 178 -14.80 -6.64 12.88
C TYR A 178 -15.41 -5.50 12.07
N ILE A 179 -14.61 -4.47 11.80
CA ILE A 179 -14.86 -3.47 10.76
C ILE A 179 -13.84 -3.71 9.66
N LEU A 180 -14.33 -4.10 8.50
CA LEU A 180 -13.52 -4.36 7.32
C LEU A 180 -13.59 -3.14 6.40
N GLY A 181 -12.54 -2.32 6.44
CA GLY A 181 -12.48 -1.01 5.80
C GLY A 181 -11.83 -1.04 4.42
N GLY A 182 -12.24 -0.12 3.55
CA GLY A 182 -11.59 0.25 2.29
C GLY A 182 -11.30 1.75 2.26
N HIS A 183 -10.78 2.26 1.12
CA HIS A 183 -10.32 3.62 0.86
C HIS A 183 -8.84 3.89 1.22
N PHE A 184 -8.25 3.12 2.11
CA PHE A 184 -6.85 3.28 2.50
C PHE A 184 -5.95 2.33 1.70
N HIS A 185 -5.25 2.86 0.69
CA HIS A 185 -4.52 2.06 -0.32
C HIS A 185 -3.15 1.56 0.15
N SER A 186 -2.43 2.35 0.97
CA SER A 186 -0.98 2.22 1.11
C SER A 186 -0.52 0.90 1.72
N LYS A 187 -1.14 0.46 2.82
CA LYS A 187 -0.65 -0.70 3.58
C LYS A 187 -1.73 -1.39 4.38
N PHE A 188 -1.44 -2.60 4.81
CA PHE A 188 -2.24 -3.31 5.80
C PHE A 188 -2.14 -2.61 7.16
N ASP A 189 -3.29 -2.24 7.75
CA ASP A 189 -3.38 -1.63 9.08
C ASP A 189 -4.48 -2.27 9.91
N VAL A 190 -4.20 -2.54 11.20
CA VAL A 190 -5.14 -3.13 12.15
C VAL A 190 -5.18 -2.30 13.42
N ARG A 191 -6.38 -1.94 13.84
CA ARG A 191 -6.65 -1.21 15.09
C ARG A 191 -7.58 -1.99 15.99
N ARG A 192 -7.34 -1.93 17.29
CA ARG A 192 -8.25 -2.48 18.29
C ARG A 192 -9.32 -1.44 18.65
N ILE A 193 -10.58 -1.87 18.64
CA ILE A 193 -11.70 -1.09 19.15
C ILE A 193 -11.84 -1.33 20.66
N LYS A 194 -12.34 -0.35 21.40
CA LYS A 194 -12.48 -0.47 22.87
C LYS A 194 -13.38 -1.62 23.33
N ASN A 195 -14.34 -2.04 22.50
CA ASN A 195 -15.19 -3.21 22.77
C ASN A 195 -14.49 -4.56 22.55
N GLY A 196 -13.22 -4.55 22.15
CA GLY A 196 -12.43 -5.75 21.85
C GLY A 196 -12.43 -6.19 20.40
N GLY A 197 -13.23 -5.56 19.52
CA GLY A 197 -13.25 -5.81 18.08
C GLY A 197 -12.03 -5.24 17.34
N TYR A 198 -12.02 -5.39 16.03
CA TYR A 198 -10.94 -4.95 15.16
C TYR A 198 -11.45 -4.04 14.05
N PHE A 199 -10.71 -2.98 13.76
CA PHE A 199 -10.80 -2.21 12.52
C PHE A 199 -9.62 -2.57 11.63
N VAL A 200 -9.87 -2.88 10.34
CA VAL A 200 -8.86 -3.40 9.43
C VAL A 200 -8.93 -2.71 8.08
N TYR A 201 -7.83 -2.09 7.65
CA TYR A 201 -7.59 -1.77 6.25
C TYR A 201 -6.66 -2.82 5.62
N PRO A 202 -7.02 -3.47 4.51
CA PRO A 202 -6.15 -4.43 3.85
C PRO A 202 -5.09 -3.75 2.97
N GLY A 203 -5.33 -2.50 2.58
CA GLY A 203 -4.67 -1.82 1.46
C GLY A 203 -5.21 -2.32 0.11
N SER A 204 -4.84 -1.64 -0.98
CA SER A 204 -5.17 -2.11 -2.31
C SER A 204 -4.37 -3.37 -2.68
N PRO A 205 -4.94 -4.35 -3.40
CA PRO A 205 -4.25 -5.60 -3.74
C PRO A 205 -3.17 -5.44 -4.81
N ILE A 206 -3.12 -4.28 -5.48
CA ILE A 206 -2.10 -3.88 -6.43
C ILE A 206 -1.75 -2.42 -6.20
N SER A 207 -0.50 -2.03 -6.47
CA SER A 207 -0.12 -0.61 -6.42
C SER A 207 -0.79 0.15 -7.57
N ILE A 208 -1.74 1.02 -7.25
CA ILE A 208 -2.45 1.86 -8.21
C ILE A 208 -1.55 3.00 -8.65
N THR A 209 -0.81 3.58 -7.71
CA THR A 209 0.18 4.64 -7.94
C THR A 209 1.57 4.23 -7.47
N LYS A 210 2.63 4.95 -7.95
CA LYS A 210 4.00 4.75 -7.49
C LYS A 210 4.23 5.13 -6.02
N ARG A 211 3.28 5.83 -5.40
CA ARG A 211 3.32 6.21 -3.98
C ARG A 211 2.97 5.05 -3.06
N GLU A 212 2.22 4.09 -3.58
CA GLU A 212 1.80 2.90 -2.85
C GLU A 212 2.89 1.83 -2.87
N THR A 213 3.92 2.06 -2.09
CA THR A 213 5.10 1.20 -2.01
C THR A 213 4.94 0.03 -1.05
N GLY A 214 5.80 -0.98 -1.19
CA GLY A 214 5.81 -2.19 -0.37
C GLY A 214 4.95 -3.32 -0.91
N GLN A 215 5.27 -4.55 -0.49
CA GLN A 215 4.55 -5.74 -0.92
C GLN A 215 3.07 -5.65 -0.55
N ARG A 216 2.21 -5.85 -1.54
CA ARG A 216 0.75 -5.81 -1.37
C ARG A 216 0.26 -6.98 -0.53
N LYS A 217 -0.83 -6.75 0.22
CA LYS A 217 -1.39 -7.72 1.16
C LYS A 217 -2.90 -7.72 1.09
N VAL A 218 -3.51 -8.76 1.61
CA VAL A 218 -4.93 -8.85 1.90
C VAL A 218 -5.12 -9.38 3.31
N ASN A 219 -6.33 -9.28 3.84
CA ASN A 219 -6.67 -9.83 5.15
C ASN A 219 -7.30 -11.21 4.98
N ILE A 220 -6.66 -12.25 5.51
CA ILE A 220 -7.26 -13.59 5.62
C ILE A 220 -7.27 -13.98 7.09
N PHE A 221 -8.46 -14.26 7.60
CA PHE A 221 -8.63 -14.59 9.02
C PHE A 221 -9.77 -15.61 9.26
N GLU A 222 -9.69 -16.27 10.38
CA GLU A 222 -10.81 -17.07 10.91
C GLU A 222 -11.65 -16.21 11.84
N VAL A 223 -12.97 -16.22 11.68
CA VAL A 223 -13.90 -15.51 12.54
C VAL A 223 -13.71 -15.93 14.00
N GLY A 224 -13.60 -14.96 14.90
CA GLY A 224 -13.22 -15.16 16.30
C GLY A 224 -11.71 -15.10 16.55
N ARG A 225 -10.87 -14.95 15.52
CA ARG A 225 -9.41 -14.77 15.62
C ARG A 225 -8.99 -13.37 15.17
N PRO A 226 -7.79 -12.90 15.55
CA PRO A 226 -7.26 -11.65 15.02
C PRO A 226 -7.18 -11.64 13.49
N PRO A 227 -7.30 -10.45 12.84
CA PRO A 227 -7.01 -10.27 11.43
C PRO A 227 -5.59 -10.73 11.07
N GLY A 228 -5.41 -11.27 9.85
CA GLY A 228 -4.15 -11.83 9.40
C GLY A 228 -3.65 -11.26 8.08
N GLU A 229 -2.41 -10.76 8.06
CA GLU A 229 -1.76 -10.34 6.83
C GLU A 229 -1.46 -11.54 5.93
N TYR A 230 -1.92 -11.47 4.69
CA TYR A 230 -1.57 -12.44 3.66
C TYR A 230 -0.87 -11.71 2.51
N PRO A 231 0.46 -11.91 2.33
CA PRO A 231 1.22 -11.22 1.29
C PRO A 231 0.88 -11.77 -0.09
N LEU A 232 0.72 -10.85 -1.05
CA LEU A 232 0.45 -11.18 -2.44
C LEU A 232 1.75 -11.32 -3.23
N ASP A 233 1.76 -12.23 -4.20
CA ASP A 233 2.85 -12.41 -5.17
C ASP A 233 2.60 -11.60 -6.46
N MET A 234 2.04 -10.40 -6.30
CA MET A 234 1.74 -9.46 -7.37
C MET A 234 2.85 -8.41 -7.51
N PRO A 235 2.99 -7.74 -8.67
CA PRO A 235 3.90 -6.61 -8.82
C PRO A 235 3.58 -5.47 -7.83
N TYR A 236 4.62 -4.85 -7.28
CA TYR A 236 4.50 -3.70 -6.38
C TYR A 236 5.69 -2.77 -6.54
N PHE A 237 5.55 -1.50 -6.14
CA PHE A 237 6.65 -0.55 -6.14
C PHE A 237 7.43 -0.63 -4.83
N GLU A 238 8.75 -0.43 -4.92
CA GLU A 238 9.64 -0.34 -3.76
C GLU A 238 10.53 0.88 -3.91
N GLU A 239 10.47 1.81 -2.94
CA GLU A 239 11.32 2.99 -2.95
C GLU A 239 12.63 2.71 -2.23
N VAL A 240 13.74 2.92 -2.93
CA VAL A 240 15.08 2.60 -2.43
C VAL A 240 15.98 3.82 -2.56
N SER A 241 16.58 4.21 -1.45
CA SER A 241 17.62 5.25 -1.43
C SER A 241 18.97 4.59 -1.09
N LEU A 242 19.88 4.55 -2.06
CA LEU A 242 21.24 4.04 -1.92
C LEU A 242 22.20 5.22 -1.75
N LYS A 243 23.08 5.18 -0.75
CA LYS A 243 24.10 6.21 -0.55
C LYS A 243 25.48 5.63 -0.84
N PHE A 244 26.19 6.20 -1.79
CA PHE A 244 27.60 5.88 -2.03
C PHE A 244 28.50 6.58 -1.01
N ASP A 245 29.47 5.83 -0.51
CA ASP A 245 30.55 6.30 0.35
C ASP A 245 31.90 6.23 -0.42
N PRO A 246 32.59 7.37 -0.67
CA PRO A 246 33.80 7.40 -1.50
C PRO A 246 34.99 6.65 -0.88
N PHE A 247 34.92 6.30 0.41
CA PHE A 247 35.98 5.57 1.13
C PHE A 247 35.70 4.07 1.20
N GLU A 248 34.43 3.65 1.20
CA GLU A 248 34.01 2.24 1.34
C GLU A 248 33.62 1.61 0.00
N ASP A 249 32.95 2.34 -0.88
CA ASP A 249 32.39 1.83 -2.16
C ASP A 249 33.42 1.76 -3.28
N LYS A 250 34.35 0.82 -3.20
CA LYS A 250 35.36 0.57 -4.26
C LYS A 250 34.75 0.03 -5.55
N ASN A 251 33.55 -0.51 -5.52
CA ASN A 251 32.82 -0.97 -6.70
C ASN A 251 31.34 -0.59 -6.62
N PRO A 252 31.01 0.69 -6.96
CA PRO A 252 29.63 1.18 -6.88
C PRO A 252 28.63 0.40 -7.73
N LEU A 253 29.04 -0.16 -8.90
CA LEU A 253 28.17 -0.99 -9.72
C LEU A 253 27.72 -2.25 -8.96
N LYS A 254 28.67 -2.94 -8.33
CA LYS A 254 28.34 -4.13 -7.55
C LYS A 254 27.48 -3.82 -6.33
N THR A 255 27.66 -2.65 -5.73
CA THR A 255 26.78 -2.17 -4.64
C THR A 255 25.34 -1.99 -5.13
N VAL A 256 25.15 -1.39 -6.32
CA VAL A 256 23.82 -1.25 -6.95
C VAL A 256 23.23 -2.62 -7.31
N GLU A 257 23.99 -3.50 -7.95
CA GLU A 257 23.54 -4.86 -8.30
C GLU A 257 23.03 -5.61 -7.08
N LYS A 258 23.84 -5.69 -6.03
CA LYS A 258 23.44 -6.34 -4.78
C LYS A 258 22.19 -5.73 -4.15
N CYS A 259 22.08 -4.41 -4.17
CA CYS A 259 20.91 -3.71 -3.66
C CYS A 259 19.66 -4.13 -4.43
N VAL A 260 19.69 -4.07 -5.75
CA VAL A 260 18.55 -4.41 -6.63
C VAL A 260 18.20 -5.90 -6.56
N GLU A 261 19.18 -6.78 -6.47
CA GLU A 261 18.99 -8.24 -6.36
C GLU A 261 18.44 -8.68 -4.99
N SER A 262 18.60 -7.87 -3.94
CA SER A 262 18.07 -8.18 -2.61
C SER A 262 16.54 -8.16 -2.54
N PHE A 263 15.87 -7.51 -3.48
CA PHE A 263 14.42 -7.44 -3.54
C PHE A 263 13.79 -8.59 -4.33
N LYS A 264 12.55 -8.95 -3.97
CA LYS A 264 11.79 -9.99 -4.67
C LYS A 264 11.63 -9.66 -6.17
N PRO A 265 11.51 -10.67 -7.04
CA PRO A 265 11.35 -10.45 -8.48
C PRO A 265 10.15 -9.56 -8.86
N GLN A 266 9.09 -9.56 -8.05
CA GLN A 266 7.88 -8.76 -8.25
C GLN A 266 8.07 -7.28 -7.93
N ALA A 267 9.13 -6.90 -7.19
CA ALA A 267 9.41 -5.51 -6.84
C ALA A 267 9.86 -4.72 -8.07
N ARG A 268 9.15 -3.62 -8.36
CA ARG A 268 9.52 -2.58 -9.33
C ARG A 268 10.17 -1.45 -8.57
N ILE A 269 11.48 -1.31 -8.67
CA ILE A 269 12.27 -0.43 -7.81
C ILE A 269 12.23 1.01 -8.30
N ILE A 270 11.95 1.94 -7.40
CA ILE A 270 12.13 3.38 -7.59
C ILE A 270 13.43 3.75 -6.89
N LEU A 271 14.53 3.82 -7.67
CA LEU A 271 15.88 3.93 -7.14
C LEU A 271 16.38 5.38 -7.15
N THR A 272 16.81 5.86 -5.99
CA THR A 272 17.56 7.12 -5.85
C THR A 272 18.95 6.81 -5.32
N ILE A 273 20.00 7.27 -6.01
CA ILE A 273 21.40 7.07 -5.61
C ILE A 273 21.99 8.42 -5.21
N LYS A 274 22.46 8.49 -3.98
CA LYS A 274 23.00 9.72 -3.34
C LYS A 274 24.46 9.54 -2.96
N GLY A 275 25.08 10.61 -2.46
CA GLY A 275 26.40 10.56 -1.84
C GLY A 275 27.54 10.94 -2.75
N TYR A 276 28.66 10.26 -2.62
CA TYR A 276 29.90 10.64 -3.29
C TYR A 276 30.67 9.41 -3.82
N ILE A 277 31.39 9.61 -4.90
CA ILE A 277 32.34 8.61 -5.44
C ILE A 277 33.74 9.18 -5.55
N ASN A 278 34.73 8.30 -5.61
CA ASN A 278 36.12 8.65 -5.96
C ASN A 278 36.43 8.09 -7.36
N GLY A 279 36.21 8.90 -8.40
CA GLY A 279 36.35 8.50 -9.81
C GLY A 279 37.75 7.97 -10.14
N LYS A 280 38.80 8.47 -9.46
CA LYS A 280 40.18 7.98 -9.63
C LYS A 280 40.35 6.56 -9.10
N GLU A 281 39.80 6.24 -7.96
CA GLU A 281 39.90 4.91 -7.34
C GLU A 281 39.08 3.87 -8.11
N ILE A 282 37.84 4.22 -8.46
CA ILE A 282 36.96 3.34 -9.24
C ILE A 282 37.30 3.27 -10.73
N LYS A 283 38.16 4.15 -11.24
CA LYS A 283 38.69 4.24 -12.62
C LYS A 283 37.60 4.42 -13.68
N ILE A 284 36.48 5.00 -13.33
CA ILE A 284 35.42 5.39 -14.26
C ILE A 284 34.85 6.78 -13.87
N SER A 285 34.42 7.54 -14.87
CA SER A 285 33.79 8.85 -14.65
C SER A 285 32.36 8.70 -14.12
N GLU A 286 31.87 9.76 -13.48
CA GLU A 286 30.47 9.86 -13.03
C GLU A 286 29.49 9.55 -14.17
N SER A 287 29.71 10.14 -15.36
CA SER A 287 28.84 9.94 -16.51
C SER A 287 28.83 8.49 -17.03
N GLU A 288 29.98 7.81 -17.01
CA GLU A 288 30.08 6.44 -17.41
C GLU A 288 29.44 5.50 -16.38
N LEU A 289 29.64 5.80 -15.08
CA LEU A 289 28.97 5.06 -14.00
C LEU A 289 27.44 5.15 -14.12
N ILE A 290 26.90 6.34 -14.38
CA ILE A 290 25.45 6.55 -14.60
C ILE A 290 24.96 5.67 -15.77
N LYS A 291 25.66 5.64 -16.90
CA LYS A 291 25.27 4.78 -18.05
C LYS A 291 25.23 3.31 -17.68
N GLN A 292 26.25 2.84 -16.97
CA GLN A 292 26.34 1.44 -16.57
C GLN A 292 25.23 1.09 -15.57
N ILE A 293 24.97 1.95 -14.58
CA ILE A 293 23.85 1.76 -13.61
C ILE A 293 22.52 1.67 -14.36
N LYS A 294 22.22 2.61 -15.27
CA LYS A 294 20.98 2.56 -16.07
C LYS A 294 20.83 1.23 -16.80
N LYS A 295 21.92 0.70 -17.35
CA LYS A 295 21.91 -0.58 -18.07
C LYS A 295 21.57 -1.76 -17.17
N ILE A 296 22.23 -1.88 -16.01
CA ILE A 296 22.01 -3.02 -15.09
C ILE A 296 20.66 -2.95 -14.37
N THR A 297 20.08 -1.76 -14.20
CA THR A 297 18.82 -1.57 -13.50
C THR A 297 17.58 -1.57 -14.41
N LEU A 298 17.76 -1.59 -15.74
CA LEU A 298 16.71 -1.40 -16.74
C LEU A 298 15.48 -2.32 -16.54
N HIS A 299 15.70 -3.57 -16.18
CA HIS A 299 14.63 -4.58 -16.03
C HIS A 299 14.05 -4.67 -14.61
N ARG A 300 14.59 -3.92 -13.66
CA ARG A 300 14.19 -3.96 -12.25
C ARG A 300 13.59 -2.64 -11.75
N CYS A 301 14.01 -1.53 -12.35
CA CYS A 301 13.49 -0.22 -11.97
C CYS A 301 12.21 0.12 -12.73
N ALA A 302 11.25 0.73 -12.02
CA ALA A 302 9.99 1.22 -12.58
C ALA A 302 10.20 2.41 -13.52
N GLU A 303 11.28 3.14 -13.31
CA GLU A 303 11.72 4.29 -14.11
C GLU A 303 13.23 4.44 -14.05
N SER A 304 13.79 5.37 -14.84
CA SER A 304 15.23 5.68 -14.77
C SER A 304 15.61 6.11 -13.35
N PRO A 305 16.66 5.51 -12.74
CA PRO A 305 17.13 5.91 -11.43
C PRO A 305 17.42 7.42 -11.33
N LYS A 306 17.16 8.01 -10.17
CA LYS A 306 17.57 9.37 -9.85
C LYS A 306 19.00 9.37 -9.34
N PHE A 307 19.83 10.26 -9.86
CA PHE A 307 21.24 10.39 -9.51
C PHE A 307 21.48 11.70 -8.80
N GLU A 308 21.81 11.61 -7.51
CA GLU A 308 22.12 12.73 -6.62
C GLU A 308 23.51 12.53 -5.97
N PHE A 309 24.42 11.81 -6.63
CA PHE A 309 25.79 11.64 -6.19
C PHE A 309 26.74 12.47 -7.06
N LYS A 310 27.93 12.74 -6.53
CA LYS A 310 28.99 13.49 -7.23
C LYS A 310 30.34 12.82 -7.09
N ASP A 311 31.19 12.98 -8.13
CA ASP A 311 32.61 12.65 -8.04
C ASP A 311 33.33 13.74 -7.24
N ILE A 312 33.99 13.35 -6.18
CA ILE A 312 34.73 14.24 -5.29
C ILE A 312 36.26 14.04 -5.35
N GLN A 313 36.78 13.47 -6.43
CA GLN A 313 38.21 13.25 -6.59
C GLN A 313 39.01 14.52 -6.27
N ALA A 314 38.61 15.67 -6.81
CA ALA A 314 39.30 16.95 -6.62
C ALA A 314 39.29 17.42 -5.15
N VAL A 315 38.27 17.05 -4.36
CA VAL A 315 38.22 17.32 -2.91
C VAL A 315 39.16 16.39 -2.16
N LEU A 316 39.15 15.09 -2.51
CA LEU A 316 39.99 14.08 -1.86
C LEU A 316 41.50 14.30 -2.10
N GLU A 317 41.86 14.90 -3.23
CA GLU A 317 43.24 15.25 -3.58
C GLU A 317 43.71 16.57 -2.94
N ASP A 318 42.80 17.37 -2.43
CA ASP A 318 43.07 18.66 -1.81
C ASP A 318 43.85 18.49 -0.49
N ASP A 319 44.97 19.27 -0.33
CA ASP A 319 45.83 19.15 0.83
C ASP A 319 45.19 19.64 2.13
N LEU A 320 44.26 20.60 2.04
CA LEU A 320 43.50 21.04 3.21
C LEU A 320 42.56 19.94 3.69
N PHE A 321 41.87 19.26 2.77
CA PHE A 321 41.00 18.14 3.10
C PHE A 321 41.75 16.96 3.68
N LYS A 322 42.91 16.62 3.14
CA LYS A 322 43.78 15.57 3.70
C LYS A 322 44.23 15.89 5.14
N LYS A 323 44.63 17.13 5.40
CA LYS A 323 44.98 17.60 6.76
C LYS A 323 43.77 17.56 7.70
N PHE A 324 42.60 17.91 7.20
CA PHE A 324 41.34 17.81 7.94
C PHE A 324 41.02 16.37 8.32
N LEU A 325 41.08 15.42 7.38
CA LEU A 325 40.83 13.99 7.64
C LEU A 325 41.80 13.43 8.72
N ASN A 326 43.10 13.72 8.60
CA ASN A 326 44.10 13.29 9.59
C ASN A 326 43.78 13.83 10.99
N LYS A 327 43.29 15.06 11.11
CA LYS A 327 42.87 15.61 12.40
C LYS A 327 41.59 14.98 12.90
N LEU A 328 40.65 14.72 12.05
CA LEU A 328 39.36 14.09 12.39
C LEU A 328 39.56 12.67 12.93
N GLU A 329 40.46 11.89 12.32
CA GLU A 329 40.82 10.55 12.80
C GLU A 329 41.42 10.56 14.22
N GLN A 330 42.15 11.61 14.56
CA GLN A 330 42.76 11.76 15.90
C GLN A 330 41.76 12.21 16.98
N THR A 331 40.51 12.50 16.60
CA THR A 331 39.48 12.90 17.57
C THR A 331 38.85 11.68 18.24
N GLY A 332 38.41 11.86 19.49
CA GLY A 332 37.66 10.84 20.23
C GLY A 332 36.19 10.67 19.84
N HIS A 333 35.77 11.18 18.67
CA HIS A 333 34.40 11.05 18.21
C HIS A 333 34.08 9.61 17.76
N SER A 334 32.80 9.21 17.90
CA SER A 334 32.31 7.95 17.32
C SER A 334 32.44 7.97 15.79
N GLU A 335 32.55 6.81 15.16
CA GLU A 335 32.64 6.66 13.70
C GLU A 335 31.46 7.33 12.99
N GLU A 336 30.26 7.20 13.53
CA GLU A 336 29.05 7.87 13.01
C GLU A 336 29.22 9.39 13.03
N LYS A 337 29.74 9.97 14.11
CA LYS A 337 29.99 11.39 14.23
C LYS A 337 31.09 11.86 13.28
N LYS A 338 32.17 11.10 13.13
CA LYS A 338 33.23 11.38 12.16
C LYS A 338 32.69 11.41 10.72
N ARG A 339 31.83 10.46 10.34
CA ARG A 339 31.14 10.43 9.03
C ARG A 339 30.29 11.66 8.80
N GLN A 340 29.48 12.09 9.78
CA GLN A 340 28.66 13.31 9.67
C GLN A 340 29.52 14.58 9.49
N ILE A 341 30.63 14.68 10.23
CA ILE A 341 31.57 15.80 10.11
C ILE A 341 32.25 15.80 8.74
N CYS A 342 32.67 14.63 8.26
CA CYS A 342 33.27 14.45 6.93
C CYS A 342 32.30 14.82 5.81
N ASP A 343 31.05 14.37 5.85
CA ASP A 343 29.99 14.72 4.90
C ASP A 343 29.79 16.26 4.84
N THR A 344 29.81 16.93 6.00
CA THR A 344 29.66 18.38 6.08
C THR A 344 30.86 19.10 5.46
N ALA A 345 32.07 18.63 5.71
CA ALA A 345 33.29 19.21 5.13
C ALA A 345 33.35 19.04 3.60
N ILE A 346 32.95 17.86 3.09
CA ILE A 346 32.86 17.60 1.65
C ILE A 346 31.86 18.58 0.99
N LYS A 347 30.67 18.76 1.57
CA LYS A 347 29.68 19.71 1.06
C LYS A 347 30.24 21.13 0.99
N ALA A 348 30.82 21.60 2.09
CA ALA A 348 31.41 22.97 2.16
C ALA A 348 32.52 23.13 1.13
N MET A 349 33.36 22.14 0.90
CA MET A 349 34.45 22.24 -0.10
C MET A 349 33.94 22.17 -1.54
N ILE A 350 32.88 21.45 -1.82
CA ILE A 350 32.22 21.47 -3.12
C ILE A 350 31.63 22.87 -3.38
N GLU A 351 30.90 23.42 -2.42
CA GLU A 351 30.31 24.76 -2.53
C GLU A 351 31.35 25.87 -2.70
N ALA A 352 32.50 25.75 -2.04
CA ALA A 352 33.57 26.71 -2.14
C ALA A 352 34.37 26.63 -3.47
N LYS A 353 34.29 25.51 -4.21
CA LYS A 353 34.97 25.31 -5.49
C LYS A 353 34.08 25.54 -6.70
N LEU A 354 32.76 25.75 -6.51
CA LEU A 354 31.79 26.17 -7.52
C LEU A 354 31.75 27.73 -7.57
#